data_c2d027adce99b5310e1d3293e29a1b2e
#
_entry.id   c2d027adce99b5310e1d3293e29a1b2e
#
_cell.length_a   1.000
_cell.length_b   1.000
_cell.length_c   1.000
_cell.angle_alpha   90.00
_cell.angle_beta   90.00
_cell.angle_gamma   90.00
#
_symmetry.space_group_name_H-M   'P 1'
#
loop_
_entity.id
_entity.type
_entity.pdbx_description
1 polymer ?
#
loop_
_entity_poly.entity_id
_entity_poly.type
_entity_poly.pdbx_seq_one_letter_code
_entity_poly.pdbx_strand_id
1 'polypeptide(L)'
;TIPDIRGHSRARFAGRRCMVVGAGMSAATTVRDLVELRKEEPKTEVVFVTRSSSSPYSVIPDDVLPQRKALCELGNAASEGSVDGISYIGGAALEALSEADGRLLVALRTPAGKQEETVDEVVCCVGYHPDTSLYEELQVHQCYASNGPIKLAATLIGGSGDCLKQVA
;
A
#
# COMPACT_ATOMS: atom_id res chain seq x y z
N THR A 1 10.05 3.73 -3.68
CA THR A 1 9.70 3.08 -4.97
C THR A 1 9.14 1.70 -4.69
N ILE A 2 8.04 1.30 -5.35
CA ILE A 2 7.52 -0.06 -5.27
C ILE A 2 8.54 -0.99 -5.94
N PRO A 3 8.95 -2.12 -5.31
CA PRO A 3 9.89 -3.05 -5.92
C PRO A 3 9.27 -3.72 -7.15
N ASP A 4 10.09 -3.98 -8.16
CA ASP A 4 9.71 -4.78 -9.32
C ASP A 4 9.76 -6.28 -8.95
N ILE A 5 8.68 -6.74 -8.32
CA ILE A 5 8.57 -8.08 -7.72
C ILE A 5 8.65 -9.19 -8.76
N ARG A 6 8.17 -8.96 -9.97
CA ARG A 6 8.16 -9.96 -11.05
C ARG A 6 9.39 -9.89 -11.95
N GLY A 7 10.16 -8.81 -11.86
CA GLY A 7 11.38 -8.55 -12.62
C GLY A 7 12.64 -8.63 -11.76
N HIS A 8 13.41 -7.57 -11.75
CA HIS A 8 14.76 -7.56 -11.15
C HIS A 8 14.78 -7.81 -9.64
N SER A 9 13.68 -7.58 -8.92
CA SER A 9 13.60 -7.85 -7.48
C SER A 9 13.06 -9.25 -7.14
N ARG A 10 12.72 -10.08 -8.14
CA ARG A 10 12.05 -11.37 -7.97
C ARG A 10 12.70 -12.27 -6.91
N ALA A 11 14.03 -12.37 -6.91
CA ALA A 11 14.77 -13.24 -6.00
C ALA A 11 14.58 -12.88 -4.50
N ARG A 12 14.17 -11.66 -4.19
CA ARG A 12 13.87 -11.22 -2.82
C ARG A 12 12.54 -11.74 -2.30
N PHE A 13 11.61 -12.08 -3.20
CA PHE A 13 10.22 -12.40 -2.86
C PHE A 13 9.83 -13.84 -3.15
N ALA A 14 10.48 -14.48 -4.14
CA ALA A 14 10.16 -15.83 -4.58
C ALA A 14 10.37 -16.86 -3.47
N GLY A 15 9.32 -17.62 -3.15
CA GLY A 15 9.35 -18.66 -2.12
C GLY A 15 9.48 -18.13 -0.69
N ARG A 16 9.21 -16.85 -0.46
CA ARG A 16 9.35 -16.15 0.83
C ARG A 16 8.02 -15.72 1.41
N ARG A 17 8.00 -15.48 2.71
CA ARG A 17 6.86 -14.89 3.42
C ARG A 17 7.01 -13.37 3.45
N CYS A 18 6.16 -12.67 2.71
CA CYS A 18 6.25 -11.24 2.43
C CYS A 18 5.09 -10.50 3.09
N MET A 19 5.37 -9.44 3.83
CA MET A 19 4.34 -8.56 4.40
C MET A 19 4.14 -7.33 3.52
N VAL A 20 2.89 -7.00 3.22
CA VAL A 20 2.49 -5.77 2.54
C VAL A 20 1.67 -4.92 3.50
N VAL A 21 2.12 -3.70 3.78
CA VAL A 21 1.46 -2.77 4.71
C VAL A 21 0.87 -1.59 3.95
N GLY A 22 -0.43 -1.38 4.06
CA GLY A 22 -1.14 -0.25 3.46
C GLY A 22 -2.38 -0.65 2.67
N ALA A 23 -3.21 0.33 2.31
CA ALA A 23 -4.48 0.13 1.60
C ALA A 23 -4.61 1.06 0.36
N GLY A 24 -3.53 1.61 -0.15
CA GLY A 24 -3.52 2.39 -1.40
C GLY A 24 -3.35 1.50 -2.64
N MET A 25 -3.44 2.11 -3.83
CA MET A 25 -3.23 1.39 -5.10
C MET A 25 -1.84 0.75 -5.20
N SER A 26 -0.83 1.34 -4.56
CA SER A 26 0.51 0.74 -4.46
C SER A 26 0.49 -0.59 -3.73
N ALA A 27 -0.26 -0.70 -2.62
CA ALA A 27 -0.43 -1.95 -1.89
C ALA A 27 -1.18 -2.99 -2.73
N ALA A 28 -2.29 -2.59 -3.39
CA ALA A 28 -3.05 -3.47 -4.27
C ALA A 28 -2.19 -4.03 -5.42
N THR A 29 -1.35 -3.18 -6.03
CA THR A 29 -0.41 -3.59 -7.09
C THR A 29 0.62 -4.59 -6.54
N THR A 30 1.20 -4.30 -5.36
CA THR A 30 2.16 -5.18 -4.69
C THR A 30 1.55 -6.55 -4.37
N VAL A 31 0.32 -6.57 -3.82
CA VAL A 31 -0.42 -7.81 -3.54
C VAL A 31 -0.68 -8.60 -4.83
N ARG A 32 -1.13 -7.92 -5.91
CA ARG A 32 -1.31 -8.57 -7.22
C ARG A 32 -0.02 -9.22 -7.72
N ASP A 33 1.09 -8.51 -7.66
CA ASP A 33 2.36 -9.01 -8.17
C ASP A 33 2.88 -10.20 -7.35
N LEU A 34 2.65 -10.22 -6.04
CA LEU A 34 2.95 -11.37 -5.18
C LEU A 34 2.02 -12.57 -5.45
N VAL A 35 0.73 -12.33 -5.72
CA VAL A 35 -0.21 -13.38 -6.14
C VAL A 35 0.21 -14.01 -7.48
N GLU A 36 0.61 -13.17 -8.45
CA GLU A 36 1.12 -13.68 -9.73
C GLU A 36 2.45 -14.43 -9.55
N LEU A 37 3.36 -13.93 -8.71
CA LEU A 37 4.60 -14.61 -8.39
C LEU A 37 4.33 -15.98 -7.74
N ARG A 38 3.34 -16.08 -6.84
CA ARG A 38 2.97 -17.34 -6.19
C ARG A 38 2.53 -18.43 -7.16
N LYS A 39 1.93 -18.10 -8.30
CA LYS A 39 1.56 -19.08 -9.33
C LYS A 39 2.79 -19.83 -9.89
N GLU A 40 3.92 -19.13 -9.94
CA GLU A 40 5.20 -19.69 -10.38
C GLU A 40 6.03 -20.26 -9.22
N GLU A 41 5.90 -19.66 -8.03
CA GLU A 41 6.61 -20.00 -6.80
C GLU A 41 5.62 -20.26 -5.65
N PRO A 42 5.02 -21.45 -5.57
CA PRO A 42 3.90 -21.74 -4.65
C PRO A 42 4.22 -21.57 -3.16
N LYS A 43 5.51 -21.55 -2.79
CA LYS A 43 5.96 -21.31 -1.41
C LYS A 43 5.92 -19.83 -1.00
N THR A 44 5.63 -18.92 -1.94
CA THR A 44 5.47 -17.49 -1.63
C THR A 44 4.20 -17.30 -0.81
N GLU A 45 4.32 -16.68 0.36
CA GLU A 45 3.22 -16.33 1.26
C GLU A 45 3.10 -14.83 1.40
N VAL A 46 1.88 -14.33 1.56
CA VAL A 46 1.61 -12.91 1.71
C VAL A 46 0.88 -12.64 3.02
N VAL A 47 1.41 -11.74 3.82
CA VAL A 47 0.72 -11.15 4.98
C VAL A 47 0.29 -9.76 4.59
N PHE A 48 -1.01 -9.56 4.38
CA PHE A 48 -1.56 -8.28 3.95
C PHE A 48 -2.13 -7.53 5.17
N VAL A 49 -1.56 -6.38 5.49
CA VAL A 49 -1.87 -5.60 6.70
C VAL A 49 -2.46 -4.25 6.31
N THR A 50 -3.66 -3.94 6.84
CA THR A 50 -4.31 -2.64 6.60
C THR A 50 -4.89 -2.04 7.89
N ARG A 51 -5.08 -0.71 7.88
CA ARG A 51 -5.79 -0.02 8.97
C ARG A 51 -7.30 -0.23 8.91
N SER A 52 -7.85 -0.53 7.74
CA SER A 52 -9.24 -0.94 7.57
C SER A 52 -9.42 -2.36 8.11
N SER A 53 -10.54 -2.63 8.76
CA SER A 53 -10.84 -3.96 9.30
C SER A 53 -11.22 -4.98 8.22
N SER A 54 -11.83 -4.52 7.12
CA SER A 54 -12.25 -5.35 5.99
C SER A 54 -12.41 -4.47 4.74
N SER A 55 -12.53 -5.09 3.57
CA SER A 55 -12.82 -4.45 2.27
C SER A 55 -12.14 -3.09 2.10
N PRO A 56 -10.80 -3.04 2.09
CA PRO A 56 -10.05 -1.77 2.16
C PRO A 56 -10.21 -0.87 0.93
N TYR A 57 -10.83 -1.37 -0.14
CA TYR A 57 -10.94 -0.65 -1.40
C TYR A 57 -12.40 -0.40 -1.79
N SER A 58 -12.69 0.85 -2.17
CA SER A 58 -13.98 1.19 -2.81
C SER A 58 -13.94 0.81 -4.28
N VAL A 59 -14.83 -0.08 -4.69
CA VAL A 59 -15.01 -0.45 -6.10
C VAL A 59 -15.97 0.53 -6.75
N ILE A 60 -15.53 1.18 -7.83
CA ILE A 60 -16.37 2.09 -8.63
C ILE A 60 -16.97 1.27 -9.77
N PRO A 61 -18.32 1.14 -9.87
CA PRO A 61 -18.95 0.28 -10.89
C PRO A 61 -18.57 0.63 -12.34
N ASP A 62 -18.54 1.92 -12.65
CA ASP A 62 -18.25 2.45 -14.00
C ASP A 62 -16.86 3.09 -14.04
N ASP A 63 -15.87 2.46 -13.41
CA ASP A 63 -14.51 2.97 -13.40
C ASP A 63 -13.93 3.01 -14.81
N VAL A 64 -13.53 4.20 -15.25
CA VAL A 64 -12.87 4.42 -16.55
C VAL A 64 -11.50 3.75 -16.65
N LEU A 65 -10.95 3.29 -15.51
CA LEU A 65 -9.68 2.57 -15.41
C LEU A 65 -9.93 1.09 -15.07
N PRO A 66 -10.06 0.20 -16.06
CA PRO A 66 -10.38 -1.22 -15.81
C PRO A 66 -9.40 -1.93 -14.87
N GLN A 67 -8.11 -1.56 -14.95
CA GLN A 67 -7.08 -2.12 -14.08
C GLN A 67 -7.26 -1.72 -12.62
N ARG A 68 -7.74 -0.51 -12.33
CA ARG A 68 -8.02 -0.06 -10.96
C ARG A 68 -9.15 -0.88 -10.34
N LYS A 69 -10.23 -1.14 -11.09
CA LYS A 69 -11.34 -1.98 -10.64
C LYS A 69 -10.83 -3.38 -10.25
N ALA A 70 -10.08 -4.02 -11.14
CA ALA A 70 -9.52 -5.36 -10.88
C ALA A 70 -8.59 -5.40 -9.64
N LEU A 71 -7.78 -4.36 -9.43
CA LEU A 71 -6.94 -4.24 -8.23
C LEU A 71 -7.76 -4.10 -6.95
N CYS A 72 -8.82 -3.30 -6.98
CA CYS A 72 -9.73 -3.13 -5.83
C CYS A 72 -10.45 -4.43 -5.49
N GLU A 73 -10.97 -5.12 -6.51
CA GLU A 73 -11.65 -6.42 -6.35
C GLU A 73 -10.69 -7.47 -5.76
N LEU A 74 -9.48 -7.58 -6.29
CA LEU A 74 -8.46 -8.51 -5.75
C LEU A 74 -8.10 -8.18 -4.30
N GLY A 75 -7.89 -6.90 -3.97
CA GLY A 75 -7.54 -6.48 -2.62
C GLY A 75 -8.66 -6.74 -1.61
N ASN A 76 -9.92 -6.58 -2.00
CA ASN A 76 -11.07 -6.91 -1.18
C ASN A 76 -11.20 -8.44 -1.02
N ALA A 77 -11.09 -9.21 -2.08
CA ALA A 77 -11.10 -10.67 -2.03
C ALA A 77 -9.98 -11.22 -1.12
N ALA A 78 -8.79 -10.60 -1.16
CA ALA A 78 -7.71 -10.94 -0.25
C ALA A 78 -8.08 -10.67 1.22
N SER A 79 -8.79 -9.56 1.50
CA SER A 79 -9.24 -9.23 2.85
C SER A 79 -10.36 -10.14 3.38
N GLU A 80 -11.08 -10.79 2.49
CA GLU A 80 -12.15 -11.76 2.77
C GLU A 80 -11.65 -13.20 2.87
N GLY A 81 -10.33 -13.43 2.69
CA GLY A 81 -9.75 -14.78 2.72
C GLY A 81 -10.03 -15.62 1.47
N SER A 82 -10.48 -14.98 0.38
CA SER A 82 -10.85 -15.68 -0.87
C SER A 82 -9.66 -15.88 -1.82
N VAL A 83 -8.46 -15.43 -1.44
CA VAL A 83 -7.24 -15.56 -2.25
C VAL A 83 -6.25 -16.45 -1.56
N ASP A 84 -5.90 -17.58 -2.20
CA ASP A 84 -4.95 -18.55 -1.64
C ASP A 84 -3.57 -17.95 -1.40
N GLY A 85 -2.96 -18.34 -0.26
CA GLY A 85 -1.63 -17.91 0.15
C GLY A 85 -1.55 -16.48 0.70
N ILE A 86 -2.70 -15.82 0.94
CA ILE A 86 -2.76 -14.53 1.63
C ILE A 86 -3.36 -14.70 3.02
N SER A 87 -2.65 -14.20 4.02
CA SER A 87 -3.17 -13.97 5.38
C SER A 87 -3.46 -12.47 5.55
N TYR A 88 -4.69 -12.13 5.90
CA TYR A 88 -5.09 -10.72 6.08
C TYR A 88 -5.15 -10.34 7.55
N ILE A 89 -4.57 -9.19 7.89
CA ILE A 89 -4.63 -8.59 9.23
C ILE A 89 -5.21 -7.18 9.09
N GLY A 90 -6.51 -7.07 9.31
CA GLY A 90 -7.24 -5.80 9.24
C GLY A 90 -7.29 -5.06 10.57
N GLY A 91 -7.53 -3.74 10.52
CA GLY A 91 -7.57 -2.88 11.70
C GLY A 91 -6.22 -2.73 12.38
N ALA A 92 -5.12 -3.04 11.69
CA ALA A 92 -3.80 -3.14 12.28
C ALA A 92 -2.88 -1.98 11.87
N ALA A 93 -1.94 -1.67 12.75
CA ALA A 93 -0.86 -0.73 12.50
C ALA A 93 0.49 -1.34 12.89
N LEU A 94 1.49 -1.16 12.05
CA LEU A 94 2.87 -1.56 12.35
C LEU A 94 3.41 -0.61 13.43
N GLU A 95 3.90 -1.16 14.53
CA GLU A 95 4.49 -0.40 15.65
C GLU A 95 6.02 -0.47 15.67
N ALA A 96 6.57 -1.64 15.38
CA ALA A 96 8.01 -1.84 15.39
C ALA A 96 8.44 -2.89 14.36
N LEU A 97 9.67 -2.76 13.93
CA LEU A 97 10.35 -3.70 13.05
C LEU A 97 11.75 -3.95 13.63
N SER A 98 12.10 -5.22 13.77
CA SER A 98 13.44 -5.63 14.19
C SER A 98 13.89 -6.84 13.37
N GLU A 99 15.19 -7.09 13.36
CA GLU A 99 15.77 -8.25 12.71
C GLU A 99 16.15 -9.28 13.77
N ALA A 100 15.77 -10.54 13.54
CA ALA A 100 16.13 -11.68 14.36
C ALA A 100 16.38 -12.90 13.48
N ASP A 101 17.54 -13.54 13.62
CA ASP A 101 17.93 -14.74 12.89
C ASP A 101 17.80 -14.62 11.35
N GLY A 102 18.14 -13.45 10.81
CA GLY A 102 18.09 -13.16 9.37
C GLY A 102 16.67 -13.01 8.82
N ARG A 103 15.66 -12.87 9.70
CA ARG A 103 14.26 -12.58 9.36
C ARG A 103 13.78 -11.31 10.05
N LEU A 104 12.69 -10.76 9.59
CA LEU A 104 12.08 -9.55 10.14
C LEU A 104 10.97 -9.94 11.13
N LEU A 105 11.11 -9.49 12.38
CA LEU A 105 10.08 -9.56 13.40
C LEU A 105 9.29 -8.25 13.39
N VAL A 106 8.01 -8.34 13.09
CA VAL A 106 7.10 -7.21 12.93
C VAL A 106 6.10 -7.19 14.07
N ALA A 107 6.14 -6.15 14.90
CA ALA A 107 5.14 -5.93 15.93
C ALA A 107 3.98 -5.11 15.35
N LEU A 108 2.78 -5.63 15.47
CA LEU A 108 1.53 -5.04 15.02
C LEU A 108 0.65 -4.72 16.23
N ARG A 109 0.00 -3.57 16.19
CA ARG A 109 -1.13 -3.26 17.06
C ARG A 109 -2.41 -3.56 16.31
N THR A 110 -3.22 -4.46 16.84
CA THR A 110 -4.52 -4.87 16.31
C THR A 110 -5.66 -4.52 17.28
N PRO A 111 -6.92 -4.59 16.86
CA PRO A 111 -8.06 -4.46 17.79
C PRO A 111 -8.06 -5.48 18.93
N ALA A 112 -7.48 -6.66 18.71
CA ALA A 112 -7.36 -7.72 19.71
C ALA A 112 -6.13 -7.55 20.63
N GLY A 113 -5.27 -6.56 20.37
CA GLY A 113 -4.05 -6.32 21.13
C GLY A 113 -2.78 -6.40 20.25
N LYS A 114 -1.64 -6.60 20.90
CA LYS A 114 -0.37 -6.74 20.19
C LYS A 114 -0.27 -8.13 19.54
N GLN A 115 0.23 -8.16 18.32
CA GLN A 115 0.52 -9.36 17.55
C GLN A 115 1.91 -9.25 16.95
N GLU A 116 2.65 -10.35 16.89
CA GLU A 116 3.96 -10.42 16.25
C GLU A 116 3.89 -11.35 15.04
N GLU A 117 4.53 -10.92 13.96
CA GLU A 117 4.67 -11.69 12.73
C GLU A 117 6.13 -11.78 12.34
N THR A 118 6.57 -12.97 11.94
CA THR A 118 7.91 -13.17 11.39
C THR A 118 7.81 -13.33 9.89
N VAL A 119 8.50 -12.48 9.14
CA VAL A 119 8.48 -12.45 7.67
C VAL A 119 9.89 -12.30 7.11
N ASP A 120 10.05 -12.54 5.83
CA ASP A 120 11.35 -12.41 5.16
C ASP A 120 11.51 -11.03 4.51
N GLU A 121 10.40 -10.42 4.08
CA GLU A 121 10.38 -9.10 3.45
C GLU A 121 9.16 -8.28 3.90
N VAL A 122 9.34 -6.97 4.02
CA VAL A 122 8.25 -6.01 4.30
C VAL A 122 8.22 -4.93 3.24
N VAL A 123 7.06 -4.75 2.60
CA VAL A 123 6.81 -3.67 1.64
C VAL A 123 5.82 -2.70 2.25
N CYS A 124 6.30 -1.52 2.65
CA CYS A 124 5.47 -0.46 3.22
C CYS A 124 4.90 0.44 2.12
N CYS A 125 3.59 0.35 1.89
CA CYS A 125 2.83 1.17 0.94
C CYS A 125 1.95 2.18 1.69
N VAL A 126 2.56 2.96 2.59
CA VAL A 126 1.86 3.81 3.57
C VAL A 126 1.69 5.27 3.13
N GLY A 127 1.99 5.57 1.89
CA GLY A 127 1.90 6.89 1.28
C GLY A 127 3.26 7.50 0.95
N TYR A 128 3.21 8.69 0.36
CA TYR A 128 4.38 9.45 -0.06
C TYR A 128 4.25 10.88 0.45
N HIS A 129 5.37 11.50 0.76
CA HIS A 129 5.47 12.93 0.95
C HIS A 129 6.14 13.57 -0.27
N PRO A 130 5.72 14.77 -0.69
CA PRO A 130 6.42 15.51 -1.71
C PRO A 130 7.88 15.76 -1.29
N ASP A 131 8.81 15.64 -2.23
CA ASP A 131 10.17 16.09 -2.01
C ASP A 131 10.21 17.61 -2.16
N THR A 132 10.32 18.31 -1.05
CA THR A 132 10.32 19.78 -0.99
C THR A 132 11.71 20.38 -1.17
N SER A 133 12.76 19.57 -1.20
CA SER A 133 14.15 20.03 -1.29
C SER A 133 14.42 20.85 -2.56
N LEU A 134 13.69 20.57 -3.66
CA LEU A 134 13.81 21.30 -4.93
C LEU A 134 13.45 22.79 -4.85
N TYR A 135 12.65 23.18 -3.87
CA TYR A 135 12.14 24.54 -3.76
C TYR A 135 12.19 25.12 -2.33
N GLU A 136 12.89 24.45 -1.44
CA GLU A 136 13.03 24.87 -0.04
C GLU A 136 13.60 26.29 0.09
N GLU A 137 14.58 26.63 -0.76
CA GLU A 137 15.18 27.97 -0.79
C GLU A 137 14.29 29.07 -1.42
N LEU A 138 13.23 28.69 -2.12
CA LEU A 138 12.36 29.64 -2.85
C LEU A 138 11.30 30.30 -1.97
N GLN A 139 11.29 30.07 -0.66
CA GLN A 139 10.30 30.61 0.30
C GLN A 139 8.84 30.36 -0.14
N VAL A 140 8.57 29.20 -0.73
CA VAL A 140 7.22 28.82 -1.13
C VAL A 140 6.38 28.55 0.11
N HIS A 141 5.29 29.30 0.30
CA HIS A 141 4.35 29.02 1.38
C HIS A 141 3.59 27.72 1.08
N GLN A 142 3.75 26.74 1.95
CA GLN A 142 3.12 25.42 1.83
C GLN A 142 1.82 25.34 2.63
N CYS A 143 0.83 24.66 2.06
CA CYS A 143 -0.37 24.24 2.77
C CYS A 143 -0.05 23.05 3.66
N TYR A 144 -0.30 23.16 4.95
CA TYR A 144 -0.05 22.10 5.92
C TYR A 144 -0.81 20.80 5.60
N ALA A 145 -2.05 20.91 5.08
CA ALA A 145 -2.89 19.74 4.79
C ALA A 145 -2.49 18.99 3.50
N SER A 146 -2.09 19.74 2.44
CA SER A 146 -1.78 19.14 1.13
C SER A 146 -0.29 19.00 0.84
N ASN A 147 0.57 19.63 1.66
CA ASN A 147 2.01 19.78 1.42
C ASN A 147 2.36 20.42 0.06
N GLY A 148 1.40 21.09 -0.57
CA GLY A 148 1.58 21.81 -1.83
C GLY A 148 1.60 23.32 -1.64
N PRO A 149 1.87 24.12 -2.71
CA PRO A 149 1.83 25.57 -2.65
C PRO A 149 0.47 26.08 -2.16
N ILE A 150 0.45 26.94 -1.14
CA ILE A 150 -0.79 27.33 -0.44
C ILE A 150 -1.83 27.98 -1.36
N LYS A 151 -1.40 28.81 -2.31
CA LYS A 151 -2.31 29.44 -3.25
C LYS A 151 -2.98 28.42 -4.18
N LEU A 152 -2.20 27.46 -4.71
CA LEU A 152 -2.73 26.39 -5.54
C LEU A 152 -3.65 25.48 -4.73
N ALA A 153 -3.24 25.10 -3.51
CA ALA A 153 -4.06 24.29 -2.61
C ALA A 153 -5.41 24.95 -2.31
N ALA A 154 -5.44 26.27 -2.03
CA ALA A 154 -6.66 27.00 -1.78
C ALA A 154 -7.60 27.01 -3.01
N THR A 155 -7.06 27.16 -4.21
CA THR A 155 -7.82 27.09 -5.46
C THR A 155 -8.42 25.71 -5.70
N LEU A 156 -7.63 24.65 -5.51
CA LEU A 156 -8.06 23.27 -5.76
C LEU A 156 -9.05 22.75 -4.69
N ILE A 157 -8.85 23.12 -3.41
CA ILE A 157 -9.76 22.71 -2.31
C ILE A 157 -11.12 23.40 -2.44
N GLY A 158 -11.16 24.66 -2.94
CA GLY A 158 -12.40 25.40 -3.20
C GLY A 158 -13.15 24.92 -4.44
N GLY A 159 -12.52 24.14 -5.31
CA GLY A 159 -13.13 23.58 -6.50
C GLY A 159 -13.85 22.27 -6.22
N SER A 160 -15.04 22.08 -6.76
CA SER A 160 -15.74 20.79 -6.74
C SER A 160 -15.37 19.99 -7.97
N GLY A 161 -14.90 18.76 -7.80
CA GLY A 161 -14.85 17.79 -8.89
C GLY A 161 -13.46 17.29 -9.29
N ASP A 162 -13.41 16.72 -10.46
CA ASP A 162 -12.28 16.10 -11.11
C ASP A 162 -11.11 17.10 -11.26
N CYS A 163 -9.91 16.71 -10.82
CA CYS A 163 -8.70 17.54 -10.95
C CYS A 163 -8.42 18.00 -12.39
N LEU A 164 -8.87 17.27 -13.41
CA LEU A 164 -8.77 17.66 -14.81
C LEU A 164 -9.68 18.85 -15.17
N LYS A 165 -10.75 19.08 -14.42
CA LYS A 165 -11.66 20.23 -14.61
C LYS A 165 -11.22 21.47 -13.84
N GLN A 166 -10.29 21.34 -12.91
CA GLN A 166 -9.81 22.43 -12.07
C GLN A 166 -8.65 23.22 -12.70
N VAL A 167 -8.05 22.71 -13.77
CA VAL A 167 -6.87 23.27 -14.45
C VAL A 167 -7.22 23.90 -15.80
N ALA A 168 -8.50 23.96 -16.16
CA ALA A 168 -8.98 24.57 -17.39
C ALA A 168 -9.32 26.06 -17.22
#